data_f98f65394942ea4aff1a5defdeb5e744
#
_entry.id   f98f65394942ea4aff1a5defdeb5e744
#
_cell.length_a   1.000
_cell.length_b   1.000
_cell.length_c   1.000
_cell.angle_alpha   90.00
_cell.angle_beta   90.00
_cell.angle_gamma   90.00
#
_symmetry.space_group_name_H-M   'P 1'
#
loop_
_entity.id
_entity.type
_entity.pdbx_description
1 polymer ?
#
loop_
_entity_poly.entity_id
_entity_poly.type
_entity_poly.pdbx_seq_one_letter_code
_entity_poly.pdbx_strand_id
1 'polypeptide(L)'
;MVDRRTFFRGAGLTAAAIFGTGLLGACSSAVDEQRAGAATGASGAPVRGGTLKTGIPADVIPATFLTNTSGATTVIGLAYDTLVRYPHDKVEPQPRLAKSWQLAADGLSLSLELRDDVTFHSGRPFTSKDAEFSLRTYADPKWTAQLRSTAAAITAFDSSDPHRLVLTLAHPLGNVFDLLDTVPILDSESIDKLAAGDAFIGTGPFKLVSRTPNSALVFERNEHYWIPDRPFLDRVEVSVIPDSQALLSSLKSGQVAVAGGLNYRDTETLGETAGFQAVSLEGAELQVYVGANVTHPALADVRVRQAIAYAIDRDRVISEVFRGSGYPVNLPWPKSSPAYDEARNTTFTRDATKARAILAGSGIAVPTLPLTYQAGNPFYEATAQIVQANLAEIGIPVELDPQEGATFIKALIGGTIPALWVTFHSWAQYVPSTLTISAYPFNALKNSSHYESPAYVDAAGAAWRVTDGTGAEAKDRYRAVSDQLLDGLFLVEIGVVLNQLAAAQRVQGIDWTKRSEIVYTDTYLA
;
A
#
# COMPACT_ATOMS: atom_id res chain seq x y z
N MET A 1 -2.32 10.87 66.84
CA MET A 1 -2.00 10.27 68.15
C MET A 1 -1.80 8.79 67.94
N VAL A 2 -0.56 8.31 68.27
CA VAL A 2 -0.13 6.97 68.68
C VAL A 2 -0.25 5.88 67.59
N ASP A 3 0.76 5.44 66.92
CA ASP A 3 2.06 4.77 67.11
C ASP A 3 2.00 3.46 67.90
N ARG A 4 2.69 2.43 67.28
CA ARG A 4 3.48 1.33 67.86
C ARG A 4 3.36 0.05 67.01
N ARG A 5 4.35 -0.32 66.24
CA ARG A 5 5.71 -0.93 66.47
C ARG A 5 5.70 -2.07 67.52
N THR A 6 6.09 -3.22 67.08
CA THR A 6 7.35 -4.00 67.31
C THR A 6 7.18 -5.38 67.91
N PHE A 7 8.07 -6.28 67.43
CA PHE A 7 8.75 -7.46 68.01
C PHE A 7 8.01 -8.81 68.01
N PHE A 8 8.61 -9.91 67.53
CA PHE A 8 9.72 -10.64 68.16
C PHE A 8 10.42 -11.62 67.20
N ARG A 9 11.72 -11.72 67.42
CA ARG A 9 12.67 -12.74 66.89
C ARG A 9 12.57 -14.05 67.65
N GLY A 10 13.03 -15.14 67.01
CA GLY A 10 13.43 -16.32 67.77
C GLY A 10 13.85 -17.50 66.86
N ALA A 11 15.10 -17.83 66.99
CA ALA A 11 15.93 -18.76 66.25
C ALA A 11 15.70 -20.23 66.60
N GLY A 12 16.18 -21.14 65.76
CA GLY A 12 16.44 -22.52 66.08
C GLY A 12 16.91 -23.36 64.92
N LEU A 13 18.21 -23.63 64.84
CA LEU A 13 18.90 -24.56 63.95
C LEU A 13 18.55 -26.02 64.27
N THR A 14 18.46 -26.94 63.28
CA THR A 14 19.47 -28.01 63.09
C THR A 14 19.15 -28.88 61.87
N ALA A 15 20.20 -29.36 61.26
CA ALA A 15 20.38 -30.07 60.00
C ALA A 15 19.79 -31.50 59.94
N ALA A 16 19.50 -31.96 58.70
CA ALA A 16 20.04 -33.20 58.14
C ALA A 16 19.71 -33.31 56.63
N ALA A 17 20.72 -33.58 55.85
CA ALA A 17 20.69 -33.82 54.42
C ALA A 17 20.09 -35.19 54.11
N ILE A 18 19.39 -35.31 52.93
CA ILE A 18 19.52 -36.48 52.03
C ILE A 18 18.87 -36.07 50.66
N PHE A 19 19.56 -36.49 49.61
CA PHE A 19 19.30 -36.41 48.17
C PHE A 19 17.86 -36.53 47.65
N GLY A 20 17.52 -35.70 46.65
CA GLY A 20 16.36 -35.89 45.80
C GLY A 20 16.24 -34.80 44.73
N THR A 21 16.56 -35.15 43.50
CA THR A 21 16.46 -34.34 42.27
C THR A 21 15.07 -33.76 42.01
N GLY A 22 14.99 -32.48 41.62
CA GLY A 22 13.94 -31.96 40.75
C GLY A 22 12.96 -30.97 41.38
N LEU A 23 12.83 -29.86 40.68
CA LEU A 23 11.81 -28.79 40.74
C LEU A 23 12.25 -27.50 41.43
N LEU A 24 12.97 -26.68 40.65
CA LEU A 24 12.96 -25.24 40.82
C LEU A 24 11.63 -24.69 40.27
N GLY A 25 10.60 -24.64 41.10
CA GLY A 25 9.39 -23.87 40.87
C GLY A 25 9.66 -22.41 41.23
N ALA A 26 9.89 -21.58 40.24
CA ALA A 26 9.91 -20.14 40.41
C ALA A 26 8.52 -19.66 40.80
N CYS A 27 8.41 -18.88 41.87
CA CYS A 27 7.20 -18.13 42.21
C CYS A 27 7.01 -17.05 41.13
N SER A 28 6.20 -17.33 40.10
CA SER A 28 5.67 -16.32 39.22
C SER A 28 4.62 -15.51 40.00
N SER A 29 4.69 -14.18 39.94
CA SER A 29 3.71 -13.32 40.57
C SER A 29 2.40 -13.40 39.78
N ALA A 30 1.25 -13.23 40.45
CA ALA A 30 -0.07 -13.20 39.78
C ALA A 30 -0.14 -12.14 38.64
N VAL A 31 0.75 -11.16 38.64
CA VAL A 31 0.88 -10.14 37.58
C VAL A 31 1.60 -10.73 36.36
N ASP A 32 2.58 -11.65 36.56
CA ASP A 32 3.27 -12.30 35.44
C ASP A 32 2.39 -13.38 34.80
N GLU A 33 1.55 -14.06 35.58
CA GLU A 33 0.52 -14.96 35.04
C GLU A 33 -0.55 -14.22 34.27
N GLN A 34 -0.98 -13.02 34.72
CA GLN A 34 -1.92 -12.17 33.99
C GLN A 34 -1.31 -11.58 32.70
N ARG A 35 0.01 -11.25 32.71
CA ARG A 35 0.73 -10.84 31.49
C ARG A 35 1.00 -12.02 30.53
N ALA A 36 1.29 -13.19 31.03
CA ALA A 36 1.43 -14.39 30.21
C ALA A 36 0.08 -14.83 29.62
N GLY A 37 -1.03 -14.68 30.35
CA GLY A 37 -2.38 -14.92 29.84
C GLY A 37 -2.87 -13.91 28.82
N ALA A 38 -2.35 -12.66 28.85
CA ALA A 38 -2.64 -11.64 27.83
C ALA A 38 -1.82 -11.82 26.54
N ALA A 39 -0.74 -12.61 26.59
CA ALA A 39 0.09 -12.92 25.41
C ALA A 39 -0.32 -14.25 24.72
N THR A 40 -1.22 -15.02 25.28
CA THR A 40 -1.86 -16.17 24.63
C THR A 40 -3.16 -15.69 23.97
N GLY A 41 -3.06 -14.91 22.91
CA GLY A 41 -4.12 -14.84 21.91
C GLY A 41 -4.46 -16.27 21.52
N ALA A 42 -5.75 -16.61 21.49
CA ALA A 42 -6.26 -17.96 21.25
C ALA A 42 -5.61 -18.58 20.00
N SER A 43 -4.54 -19.34 20.17
CA SER A 43 -3.96 -20.19 19.12
C SER A 43 -4.75 -21.48 19.06
N GLY A 44 -6.04 -21.39 18.77
CA GLY A 44 -6.81 -22.52 18.27
C GLY A 44 -6.34 -22.83 16.85
N ALA A 45 -6.26 -24.09 16.48
CA ALA A 45 -6.03 -24.46 15.08
C ALA A 45 -7.09 -23.76 14.20
N PRO A 46 -6.72 -23.32 12.97
CA PRO A 46 -7.66 -22.65 12.07
C PRO A 46 -8.94 -23.47 11.89
N VAL A 47 -10.08 -22.84 12.10
CA VAL A 47 -11.40 -23.47 11.97
C VAL A 47 -11.92 -23.23 10.57
N ARG A 48 -12.34 -24.30 9.87
CA ARG A 48 -12.95 -24.21 8.54
C ARG A 48 -14.44 -23.88 8.67
N GLY A 49 -14.91 -22.98 7.83
CA GLY A 49 -16.31 -22.59 7.75
C GLY A 49 -16.58 -21.15 8.17
N GLY A 50 -17.84 -20.77 8.09
CA GLY A 50 -18.33 -19.47 8.51
C GLY A 50 -18.33 -18.38 7.42
N THR A 51 -19.03 -17.28 7.75
CA THR A 51 -19.17 -16.10 6.88
C THR A 51 -18.45 -14.90 7.49
N LEU A 52 -17.49 -14.36 6.76
CA LEU A 52 -16.86 -13.08 7.09
C LEU A 52 -17.65 -11.93 6.47
N LYS A 53 -17.99 -10.95 7.29
CA LYS A 53 -18.59 -9.69 6.83
C LYS A 53 -17.54 -8.58 6.91
N THR A 54 -17.28 -7.89 5.81
CA THR A 54 -16.31 -6.79 5.74
C THR A 54 -16.93 -5.53 5.16
N GLY A 55 -16.45 -4.37 5.59
CA GLY A 55 -16.88 -3.06 5.10
C GLY A 55 -15.77 -2.34 4.34
N ILE A 56 -16.11 -1.75 3.21
CA ILE A 56 -15.19 -0.96 2.38
C ILE A 56 -15.81 0.39 2.03
N PRO A 57 -14.99 1.46 1.79
CA PRO A 57 -15.53 2.80 1.52
C PRO A 57 -16.05 3.00 0.09
N ALA A 58 -15.67 2.17 -0.87
CA ALA A 58 -16.06 2.35 -2.27
C ALA A 58 -16.23 1.02 -3.00
N ASP A 59 -17.19 0.98 -3.93
CA ASP A 59 -17.42 -0.17 -4.81
C ASP A 59 -16.39 -0.24 -5.94
N VAL A 60 -16.28 -1.41 -6.57
CA VAL A 60 -15.51 -1.61 -7.79
C VAL A 60 -16.15 -0.87 -8.96
N ILE A 61 -15.31 -0.14 -9.71
CA ILE A 61 -15.71 0.48 -10.98
C ILE A 61 -15.17 -0.41 -12.11
N PRO A 62 -16.02 -1.19 -12.80
CA PRO A 62 -15.57 -2.18 -13.78
C PRO A 62 -14.69 -1.60 -14.90
N ALA A 63 -15.04 -0.42 -15.41
CA ALA A 63 -14.27 0.25 -16.47
C ALA A 63 -12.83 0.64 -16.07
N THR A 64 -12.55 0.71 -14.77
CA THR A 64 -11.21 1.00 -14.23
C THR A 64 -10.69 -0.12 -13.33
N PHE A 65 -11.10 -1.36 -13.60
CA PHE A 65 -10.79 -2.52 -12.77
C PHE A 65 -9.28 -2.74 -12.56
N LEU A 66 -8.46 -2.47 -13.58
CA LEU A 66 -7.00 -2.61 -13.50
C LEU A 66 -6.29 -1.38 -12.91
N THR A 67 -7.06 -0.36 -12.50
CA THR A 67 -6.55 0.77 -11.72
C THR A 67 -6.61 0.44 -10.23
N ASN A 68 -5.59 0.83 -9.47
CA ASN A 68 -5.50 0.55 -8.03
C ASN A 68 -6.49 1.41 -7.23
N THR A 69 -7.77 1.00 -7.20
CA THR A 69 -8.85 1.63 -6.40
C THR A 69 -9.31 0.66 -5.31
N SER A 70 -9.82 1.16 -4.20
CA SER A 70 -10.20 0.32 -3.04
C SER A 70 -11.22 -0.78 -3.39
N GLY A 71 -12.18 -0.49 -4.27
CA GLY A 71 -13.14 -1.50 -4.72
C GLY A 71 -12.51 -2.56 -5.62
N ALA A 72 -11.62 -2.15 -6.54
CA ALA A 72 -10.90 -3.08 -7.42
C ALA A 72 -9.96 -3.98 -6.62
N THR A 73 -9.17 -3.42 -5.68
CA THR A 73 -8.26 -4.19 -4.81
C THR A 73 -8.99 -5.22 -3.98
N THR A 74 -10.20 -4.89 -3.48
CA THR A 74 -11.04 -5.84 -2.76
C THR A 74 -11.44 -7.04 -3.61
N VAL A 75 -11.92 -6.80 -4.84
CA VAL A 75 -12.33 -7.89 -5.76
C VAL A 75 -11.12 -8.70 -6.21
N ILE A 76 -9.99 -8.05 -6.50
CA ILE A 76 -8.74 -8.72 -6.92
C ILE A 76 -8.25 -9.64 -5.79
N GLY A 77 -8.17 -9.16 -4.55
CA GLY A 77 -7.71 -9.96 -3.40
C GLY A 77 -8.58 -11.18 -3.10
N LEU A 78 -9.88 -11.13 -3.48
CA LEU A 78 -10.81 -12.24 -3.27
C LEU A 78 -10.88 -13.21 -4.46
N ALA A 79 -10.90 -12.69 -5.69
CA ALA A 79 -11.29 -13.49 -6.86
C ALA A 79 -10.15 -13.78 -7.83
N TYR A 80 -8.96 -13.20 -7.66
CA TYR A 80 -7.89 -13.33 -8.64
C TYR A 80 -6.57 -13.74 -7.99
N ASP A 81 -5.73 -14.41 -8.76
CA ASP A 81 -4.31 -14.64 -8.49
C ASP A 81 -3.45 -13.90 -9.50
N THR A 82 -2.17 -13.75 -9.18
CA THR A 82 -1.11 -13.19 -10.02
C THR A 82 -0.09 -14.27 -10.39
N LEU A 83 0.86 -13.98 -11.29
CA LEU A 83 1.90 -14.94 -11.67
C LEU A 83 2.92 -15.15 -10.54
N VAL A 84 3.29 -14.08 -9.85
CA VAL A 84 4.16 -14.13 -8.66
C VAL A 84 3.54 -13.28 -7.56
N ARG A 85 4.08 -13.35 -6.33
CA ARG A 85 3.66 -12.50 -5.21
C ARG A 85 4.87 -12.09 -4.40
N TYR A 86 4.94 -10.82 -4.02
CA TYR A 86 5.90 -10.33 -3.04
C TYR A 86 5.41 -10.56 -1.60
N PRO A 87 6.28 -10.99 -0.69
CA PRO A 87 6.00 -10.88 0.74
C PRO A 87 5.97 -9.41 1.18
N HIS A 88 5.41 -9.13 2.35
CA HIS A 88 5.22 -7.76 2.84
C HIS A 88 6.54 -7.01 2.98
N ASP A 89 7.54 -7.65 3.57
CA ASP A 89 8.77 -7.06 4.08
C ASP A 89 9.86 -6.84 3.01
N LYS A 90 9.70 -7.42 1.80
CA LYS A 90 10.76 -7.36 0.77
C LYS A 90 10.22 -7.44 -0.66
N VAL A 91 11.07 -7.01 -1.61
CA VAL A 91 10.82 -7.07 -3.04
C VAL A 91 11.58 -8.27 -3.62
N GLU A 92 11.12 -9.46 -3.26
CA GLU A 92 11.66 -10.76 -3.69
C GLU A 92 10.49 -11.65 -4.13
N PRO A 93 10.31 -11.92 -5.44
CA PRO A 93 9.15 -12.60 -5.95
C PRO A 93 9.07 -14.04 -5.45
N GLN A 94 7.88 -14.44 -5.01
CA GLN A 94 7.54 -15.79 -4.60
C GLN A 94 6.61 -16.44 -5.64
N PRO A 95 6.70 -17.77 -5.84
CA PRO A 95 5.83 -18.50 -6.75
C PRO A 95 4.34 -18.34 -6.42
N ARG A 96 3.52 -18.15 -7.47
CA ARG A 96 2.05 -18.23 -7.43
C ARG A 96 1.57 -19.08 -8.62
N LEU A 97 0.94 -18.48 -9.63
CA LEU A 97 0.56 -19.21 -10.84
C LEU A 97 1.78 -19.56 -11.72
N ALA A 98 2.89 -18.84 -11.59
CA ALA A 98 4.21 -19.28 -12.06
C ALA A 98 4.89 -20.08 -10.92
N LYS A 99 5.27 -21.34 -11.22
CA LYS A 99 5.98 -22.24 -10.30
C LYS A 99 7.45 -21.84 -10.16
N SER A 100 8.04 -21.39 -11.26
CA SER A 100 9.43 -20.94 -11.34
C SER A 100 9.64 -20.07 -12.58
N TRP A 101 10.80 -19.42 -12.66
CA TRP A 101 11.17 -18.56 -13.78
C TRP A 101 12.66 -18.52 -14.01
N GLN A 102 13.03 -18.14 -15.21
CA GLN A 102 14.41 -17.92 -15.62
C GLN A 102 14.52 -16.65 -16.45
N LEU A 103 15.22 -15.66 -15.93
CA LEU A 103 15.63 -14.49 -16.68
C LEU A 103 16.93 -14.78 -17.41
N ALA A 104 16.99 -14.48 -18.70
CA ALA A 104 18.21 -14.61 -19.50
C ALA A 104 19.30 -13.65 -19.00
N ALA A 105 20.57 -13.99 -19.19
CA ALA A 105 21.70 -13.22 -18.68
C ALA A 105 21.77 -11.78 -19.26
N ASP A 106 21.25 -11.58 -20.47
CA ASP A 106 21.15 -10.27 -21.13
C ASP A 106 19.92 -9.46 -20.67
N GLY A 107 19.05 -10.05 -19.84
CA GLY A 107 17.83 -9.43 -19.35
C GLY A 107 16.73 -9.24 -20.42
N LEU A 108 16.87 -9.82 -21.61
CA LEU A 108 15.94 -9.60 -22.73
C LEU A 108 14.87 -10.69 -22.89
N SER A 109 14.96 -11.78 -22.12
CA SER A 109 13.98 -12.86 -22.17
C SER A 109 13.70 -13.39 -20.77
N LEU A 110 12.42 -13.55 -20.43
CA LEU A 110 11.96 -14.15 -19.18
C LEU A 110 11.06 -15.35 -19.49
N SER A 111 11.50 -16.55 -19.08
CA SER A 111 10.70 -17.78 -19.19
C SER A 111 10.04 -18.08 -17.86
N LEU A 112 8.75 -18.40 -17.90
CA LEU A 112 7.91 -18.73 -16.75
C LEU A 112 7.35 -20.14 -16.91
N GLU A 113 7.56 -21.00 -15.90
CA GLU A 113 6.91 -22.31 -15.82
C GLU A 113 5.61 -22.15 -15.02
N LEU A 114 4.48 -22.43 -15.65
CA LEU A 114 3.16 -22.19 -15.08
C LEU A 114 2.58 -23.44 -14.42
N ARG A 115 1.63 -23.23 -13.52
CA ARG A 115 0.85 -24.31 -12.89
C ARG A 115 -0.07 -24.96 -13.91
N ASP A 116 -0.29 -26.25 -13.73
CA ASP A 116 -1.14 -27.12 -14.55
C ASP A 116 -2.36 -27.67 -13.79
N ASP A 117 -2.49 -27.29 -12.51
CA ASP A 117 -3.54 -27.69 -11.58
C ASP A 117 -4.52 -26.56 -11.22
N VAL A 118 -4.56 -25.48 -12.03
CA VAL A 118 -5.37 -24.29 -11.78
C VAL A 118 -6.54 -24.20 -12.76
N THR A 119 -7.71 -23.87 -12.26
CA THR A 119 -8.90 -23.58 -13.05
C THR A 119 -9.46 -22.21 -12.70
N PHE A 120 -10.02 -21.53 -13.70
CA PHE A 120 -10.86 -20.35 -13.47
C PHE A 120 -12.14 -20.72 -12.74
N HIS A 121 -12.80 -19.73 -12.15
CA HIS A 121 -14.14 -19.89 -11.55
C HIS A 121 -15.18 -20.45 -12.52
N SER A 122 -14.98 -20.27 -13.83
CA SER A 122 -15.79 -20.86 -14.90
C SER A 122 -15.61 -22.38 -15.05
N GLY A 123 -14.57 -22.96 -14.43
CA GLY A 123 -14.17 -24.35 -14.62
C GLY A 123 -13.18 -24.57 -15.77
N ARG A 124 -12.87 -23.54 -16.55
CA ARG A 124 -11.87 -23.58 -17.63
C ARG A 124 -10.45 -23.68 -17.07
N PRO A 125 -9.58 -24.56 -17.61
CA PRO A 125 -8.16 -24.59 -17.21
C PRO A 125 -7.45 -23.27 -17.47
N PHE A 126 -6.55 -22.88 -16.56
CA PHE A 126 -5.59 -21.80 -16.76
C PHE A 126 -4.45 -22.25 -17.67
N THR A 127 -4.04 -21.40 -18.61
CA THR A 127 -2.94 -21.66 -19.53
C THR A 127 -2.06 -20.43 -19.75
N SER A 128 -0.91 -20.62 -20.43
CA SER A 128 -0.01 -19.54 -20.84
C SER A 128 -0.70 -18.47 -21.71
N LYS A 129 -1.73 -18.85 -22.48
CA LYS A 129 -2.53 -17.91 -23.29
C LYS A 129 -3.31 -16.93 -22.42
N ASP A 130 -3.75 -17.35 -21.24
CA ASP A 130 -4.46 -16.47 -20.30
C ASP A 130 -3.50 -15.50 -19.62
N ALA A 131 -2.30 -15.95 -19.31
CA ALA A 131 -1.24 -15.09 -18.80
C ALA A 131 -0.82 -14.05 -19.86
N GLU A 132 -0.61 -14.44 -21.12
CA GLU A 132 -0.37 -13.52 -22.24
C GLU A 132 -1.53 -12.54 -22.40
N PHE A 133 -2.77 -13.04 -22.44
CA PHE A 133 -3.98 -12.20 -22.56
C PHE A 133 -4.05 -11.15 -21.45
N SER A 134 -3.78 -11.54 -20.20
CA SER A 134 -3.83 -10.65 -19.04
C SER A 134 -2.78 -9.54 -19.14
N LEU A 135 -1.54 -9.89 -19.50
CA LEU A 135 -0.45 -8.92 -19.69
C LEU A 135 -0.71 -7.95 -20.86
N ARG A 136 -1.25 -8.44 -21.98
CA ARG A 136 -1.66 -7.60 -23.11
C ARG A 136 -2.82 -6.69 -22.76
N THR A 137 -3.82 -7.19 -22.03
CA THR A 137 -4.96 -6.40 -21.55
C THR A 137 -4.48 -5.29 -20.60
N TYR A 138 -3.51 -5.60 -19.74
CA TYR A 138 -2.93 -4.62 -18.83
C TYR A 138 -2.12 -3.53 -19.56
N ALA A 139 -1.54 -3.83 -20.71
CA ALA A 139 -0.84 -2.87 -21.57
C ALA A 139 -1.81 -1.96 -22.36
N ASP A 140 -3.06 -2.37 -22.54
CA ASP A 140 -4.06 -1.63 -23.32
C ASP A 140 -4.44 -0.31 -22.60
N PRO A 141 -4.31 0.87 -23.28
CA PRO A 141 -4.69 2.17 -22.72
C PRO A 141 -6.12 2.25 -22.21
N LYS A 142 -7.03 1.43 -22.73
CA LYS A 142 -8.44 1.37 -22.32
C LYS A 142 -8.60 1.16 -20.81
N TRP A 143 -7.70 0.40 -20.17
CA TRP A 143 -7.82 -0.01 -18.79
C TRP A 143 -7.14 0.92 -17.78
N THR A 144 -6.44 1.97 -18.23
CA THR A 144 -5.77 2.97 -17.39
C THR A 144 -4.85 2.37 -16.30
N ALA A 145 -4.25 1.22 -16.59
CA ALA A 145 -3.42 0.48 -15.65
C ALA A 145 -2.11 1.22 -15.32
N GLN A 146 -1.67 1.13 -14.07
CA GLN A 146 -0.52 1.91 -13.57
C GLN A 146 0.81 1.47 -14.20
N LEU A 147 1.10 0.16 -14.26
CA LEU A 147 2.36 -0.35 -14.85
C LEU A 147 2.25 -0.59 -16.36
N ARG A 148 1.38 0.14 -17.04
CA ARG A 148 1.17 0.00 -18.49
C ARG A 148 2.45 0.15 -19.29
N SER A 149 3.35 1.07 -18.92
CA SER A 149 4.64 1.27 -19.61
C SER A 149 5.53 0.03 -19.50
N THR A 150 5.57 -0.63 -18.35
CA THR A 150 6.30 -1.87 -18.14
C THR A 150 5.69 -3.03 -18.94
N ALA A 151 4.35 -3.16 -18.94
CA ALA A 151 3.67 -4.16 -19.74
C ALA A 151 3.87 -3.96 -21.25
N ALA A 152 3.86 -2.71 -21.72
CA ALA A 152 4.10 -2.35 -23.12
C ALA A 152 5.56 -2.58 -23.57
N ALA A 153 6.50 -2.70 -22.64
CA ALA A 153 7.89 -3.04 -22.95
C ALA A 153 8.11 -4.55 -23.19
N ILE A 154 7.07 -5.38 -23.01
CA ILE A 154 7.06 -6.77 -23.48
C ILE A 154 6.70 -6.77 -24.98
N THR A 155 7.66 -7.08 -25.84
CA THR A 155 7.52 -6.95 -27.29
C THR A 155 6.99 -8.20 -27.98
N ALA A 156 7.22 -9.38 -27.38
CA ALA A 156 6.70 -10.64 -27.90
C ALA A 156 6.39 -11.63 -26.77
N PHE A 157 5.49 -12.56 -27.07
CA PHE A 157 5.08 -13.64 -26.18
C PHE A 157 5.16 -14.96 -26.93
N ASP A 158 5.72 -16.01 -26.32
CA ASP A 158 5.55 -17.38 -26.76
C ASP A 158 4.72 -18.13 -25.73
N SER A 159 3.47 -18.39 -26.08
CA SER A 159 2.46 -19.14 -25.32
C SER A 159 2.04 -20.40 -26.06
N SER A 160 2.93 -20.98 -26.90
CA SER A 160 2.68 -22.20 -27.68
C SER A 160 2.54 -23.45 -26.79
N ASP A 161 3.26 -23.49 -25.66
CA ASP A 161 3.11 -24.49 -24.61
C ASP A 161 2.12 -23.99 -23.56
N PRO A 162 1.05 -24.75 -23.21
CA PRO A 162 0.03 -24.30 -22.26
C PRO A 162 0.57 -24.03 -20.85
N HIS A 163 1.70 -24.59 -20.47
CA HIS A 163 2.28 -24.44 -19.12
C HIS A 163 3.62 -23.71 -19.12
N ARG A 164 3.97 -23.07 -20.22
CA ARG A 164 5.17 -22.24 -20.32
C ARG A 164 4.86 -20.94 -21.07
N LEU A 165 5.30 -19.82 -20.50
CA LEU A 165 5.21 -18.51 -21.14
C LEU A 165 6.61 -17.90 -21.25
N VAL A 166 7.00 -17.49 -22.46
CA VAL A 166 8.26 -16.76 -22.67
C VAL A 166 7.92 -15.32 -23.07
N LEU A 167 8.47 -14.37 -22.33
CA LEU A 167 8.36 -12.94 -22.60
C LEU A 167 9.65 -12.44 -23.25
N THR A 168 9.54 -11.74 -24.39
CA THR A 168 10.65 -10.98 -24.98
C THR A 168 10.52 -9.52 -24.58
N LEU A 169 11.58 -8.94 -24.02
CA LEU A 169 11.60 -7.60 -23.48
C LEU A 169 12.33 -6.63 -24.43
N ALA A 170 11.85 -5.39 -24.56
CA ALA A 170 12.47 -4.35 -25.38
C ALA A 170 13.88 -3.97 -24.89
N HIS A 171 14.11 -4.09 -23.62
CA HIS A 171 15.37 -3.87 -22.89
C HIS A 171 15.27 -4.59 -21.53
N PRO A 172 16.33 -4.73 -20.75
CA PRO A 172 16.22 -5.22 -19.38
C PRO A 172 15.19 -4.37 -18.60
N LEU A 173 14.34 -5.05 -17.84
CA LEU A 173 13.25 -4.43 -17.06
C LEU A 173 13.45 -4.74 -15.58
N GLY A 174 14.08 -3.83 -14.83
CA GLY A 174 14.34 -4.00 -13.40
C GLY A 174 13.07 -4.18 -12.54
N ASN A 175 11.91 -3.85 -13.10
CA ASN A 175 10.61 -3.93 -12.44
C ASN A 175 9.65 -4.95 -13.11
N VAL A 176 10.14 -5.91 -13.86
CA VAL A 176 9.28 -6.90 -14.52
C VAL A 176 8.47 -7.72 -13.50
N PHE A 177 9.06 -8.04 -12.35
CA PHE A 177 8.36 -8.81 -11.31
C PHE A 177 7.31 -7.97 -10.58
N ASP A 178 7.45 -6.65 -10.51
CA ASP A 178 6.40 -5.75 -10.02
C ASP A 178 5.15 -5.86 -10.90
N LEU A 179 5.33 -5.94 -12.22
CA LEU A 179 4.25 -6.19 -13.16
C LEU A 179 3.60 -7.55 -12.92
N LEU A 180 4.39 -8.61 -12.77
CA LEU A 180 3.89 -9.98 -12.58
C LEU A 180 3.21 -10.19 -11.23
N ASP A 181 3.57 -9.41 -10.19
CA ASP A 181 2.88 -9.35 -8.90
C ASP A 181 1.56 -8.55 -8.99
N THR A 182 1.49 -7.60 -9.93
CA THR A 182 0.38 -6.65 -10.03
C THR A 182 -0.76 -7.14 -10.93
N VAL A 183 -0.45 -7.80 -12.04
CA VAL A 183 -1.45 -8.15 -13.06
C VAL A 183 -2.31 -9.32 -12.59
N PRO A 184 -3.61 -9.11 -12.33
CA PRO A 184 -4.53 -10.21 -12.06
C PRO A 184 -4.70 -11.07 -13.31
N ILE A 185 -4.72 -12.39 -13.15
CA ILE A 185 -4.94 -13.30 -14.28
C ILE A 185 -6.43 -13.33 -14.64
N LEU A 186 -6.72 -12.83 -15.82
CA LEU A 186 -8.06 -12.62 -16.36
C LEU A 186 -8.51 -13.82 -17.20
N ASP A 187 -9.77 -14.20 -17.09
CA ASP A 187 -10.38 -15.14 -17.99
C ASP A 187 -10.73 -14.45 -19.33
N SER A 188 -10.04 -14.83 -20.40
CA SER A 188 -10.20 -14.24 -21.73
C SER A 188 -11.61 -14.37 -22.30
N GLU A 189 -12.37 -15.41 -21.89
CA GLU A 189 -13.73 -15.67 -22.35
C GLU A 189 -14.77 -14.81 -21.62
N SER A 190 -14.40 -14.13 -20.54
CA SER A 190 -15.31 -13.34 -19.71
C SER A 190 -14.97 -11.85 -19.62
N ILE A 191 -14.00 -11.36 -20.38
CA ILE A 191 -13.53 -9.97 -20.30
C ILE A 191 -14.63 -8.93 -20.55
N ASP A 192 -15.54 -9.20 -21.45
CA ASP A 192 -16.67 -8.29 -21.74
C ASP A 192 -17.64 -8.21 -20.54
N LYS A 193 -17.85 -9.33 -19.85
CA LYS A 193 -18.66 -9.36 -18.61
C LYS A 193 -17.98 -8.61 -17.48
N LEU A 194 -16.64 -8.69 -17.38
CA LEU A 194 -15.87 -7.89 -16.42
C LEU A 194 -16.03 -6.40 -16.73
N ALA A 195 -15.86 -6.00 -17.99
CA ALA A 195 -15.99 -4.62 -18.42
C ALA A 195 -17.40 -4.05 -18.18
N ALA A 196 -18.43 -4.89 -18.30
CA ALA A 196 -19.83 -4.55 -17.99
C ALA A 196 -20.12 -4.55 -16.47
N GLY A 197 -19.28 -5.22 -15.66
CA GLY A 197 -19.51 -5.42 -14.24
C GLY A 197 -20.48 -6.55 -13.90
N ASP A 198 -20.74 -7.44 -14.85
CA ASP A 198 -21.68 -8.56 -14.72
C ASP A 198 -21.02 -9.78 -14.06
N ALA A 199 -19.69 -9.97 -14.26
CA ALA A 199 -18.94 -11.07 -13.66
C ALA A 199 -17.47 -10.72 -13.46
N PHE A 200 -16.90 -11.20 -12.35
CA PHE A 200 -15.49 -11.12 -12.00
C PHE A 200 -14.95 -12.55 -11.87
N ILE A 201 -14.49 -13.11 -13.00
CA ILE A 201 -14.03 -14.50 -13.10
C ILE A 201 -12.52 -14.54 -13.09
N GLY A 202 -11.93 -15.04 -12.00
CA GLY A 202 -10.50 -15.26 -11.81
C GLY A 202 -10.21 -16.68 -11.39
N THR A 203 -9.03 -16.91 -10.84
CA THR A 203 -8.53 -18.19 -10.32
C THR A 203 -8.50 -18.23 -8.80
N GLY A 204 -8.88 -17.13 -8.14
CA GLY A 204 -8.70 -16.88 -6.71
C GLY A 204 -9.53 -17.73 -5.77
N PRO A 205 -9.32 -17.52 -4.45
CA PRO A 205 -9.91 -18.37 -3.40
C PRO A 205 -11.43 -18.24 -3.27
N PHE A 206 -12.03 -17.16 -3.76
CA PHE A 206 -13.48 -16.93 -3.67
C PHE A 206 -14.08 -16.55 -5.02
N LYS A 207 -15.30 -17.02 -5.28
CA LYS A 207 -16.09 -16.74 -6.49
C LYS A 207 -17.16 -15.71 -6.18
N LEU A 208 -17.28 -14.67 -6.98
CA LEU A 208 -18.39 -13.73 -6.87
C LEU A 208 -19.70 -14.41 -7.26
N VAL A 209 -20.70 -14.38 -6.37
CA VAL A 209 -22.05 -14.95 -6.62
C VAL A 209 -23.13 -13.89 -6.79
N SER A 210 -22.95 -12.71 -6.20
CA SER A 210 -23.86 -11.58 -6.44
C SER A 210 -23.18 -10.23 -6.17
N ARG A 211 -23.62 -9.21 -6.91
CA ARG A 211 -23.24 -7.82 -6.70
C ARG A 211 -24.47 -6.92 -6.81
N THR A 212 -24.65 -6.05 -5.83
CA THR A 212 -25.56 -4.91 -5.90
C THR A 212 -24.69 -3.65 -5.94
N PRO A 213 -24.62 -2.95 -7.10
CA PRO A 213 -23.75 -1.80 -7.28
C PRO A 213 -23.89 -0.77 -6.15
N ASN A 214 -22.76 -0.26 -5.66
CA ASN A 214 -22.66 0.70 -4.56
C ASN A 214 -23.29 0.25 -3.22
N SER A 215 -23.50 -1.06 -3.04
CA SER A 215 -24.14 -1.59 -1.84
C SER A 215 -23.41 -2.82 -1.30
N ALA A 216 -23.33 -3.92 -2.09
CA ALA A 216 -22.77 -5.16 -1.59
C ALA A 216 -22.22 -6.06 -2.70
N LEU A 217 -21.18 -6.85 -2.31
CA LEU A 217 -20.69 -7.98 -3.09
C LEU A 217 -20.69 -9.21 -2.20
N VAL A 218 -21.02 -10.36 -2.77
CA VAL A 218 -21.08 -11.62 -2.05
C VAL A 218 -20.20 -12.64 -2.77
N PHE A 219 -19.30 -13.24 -2.02
CA PHE A 219 -18.38 -14.24 -2.53
C PHE A 219 -18.56 -15.54 -1.77
N GLU A 220 -18.43 -16.68 -2.45
CA GLU A 220 -18.42 -18.02 -1.89
C GLU A 220 -17.08 -18.68 -2.15
N ARG A 221 -16.72 -19.64 -1.29
CA ARG A 221 -15.50 -20.43 -1.41
C ARG A 221 -15.36 -21.01 -2.82
N ASN A 222 -14.16 -20.94 -3.38
CA ASN A 222 -13.79 -21.74 -4.53
C ASN A 222 -13.35 -23.14 -4.06
N GLU A 223 -14.23 -24.13 -4.16
CA GLU A 223 -13.94 -25.51 -3.74
C GLU A 223 -12.82 -26.16 -4.58
N HIS A 224 -12.49 -25.58 -5.74
CA HIS A 224 -11.42 -26.03 -6.63
C HIS A 224 -10.19 -25.11 -6.58
N TYR A 225 -10.01 -24.40 -5.46
CA TYR A 225 -8.84 -23.55 -5.32
C TYR A 225 -7.55 -24.38 -5.27
N TRP A 226 -6.55 -23.97 -6.00
CA TRP A 226 -5.31 -24.71 -6.20
C TRP A 226 -4.41 -24.84 -4.95
N ILE A 227 -4.64 -24.04 -3.90
CA ILE A 227 -4.00 -24.24 -2.60
C ILE A 227 -4.84 -25.24 -1.78
N PRO A 228 -4.29 -26.41 -1.44
CA PRO A 228 -5.02 -27.41 -0.66
C PRO A 228 -5.56 -26.85 0.67
N ASP A 229 -6.77 -27.28 1.03
CA ASP A 229 -7.45 -26.90 2.28
C ASP A 229 -7.69 -25.38 2.44
N ARG A 230 -7.69 -24.62 1.37
CA ARG A 230 -7.96 -23.17 1.34
C ARG A 230 -9.10 -22.84 0.37
N PRO A 231 -9.75 -21.67 0.65
CA PRO A 231 -9.71 -20.85 1.86
C PRO A 231 -10.44 -21.53 3.04
N PHE A 232 -10.23 -21.03 4.26
CA PHE A 232 -10.95 -21.57 5.44
C PHE A 232 -12.41 -21.14 5.48
N LEU A 233 -12.73 -19.89 5.16
CA LEU A 233 -14.08 -19.34 5.17
C LEU A 233 -14.97 -19.96 4.07
N ASP A 234 -16.27 -20.12 4.35
CA ASP A 234 -17.26 -20.52 3.33
C ASP A 234 -17.68 -19.35 2.46
N ARG A 235 -17.71 -18.13 3.03
CA ARG A 235 -18.32 -16.96 2.41
C ARG A 235 -17.69 -15.67 2.89
N VAL A 236 -17.59 -14.67 1.99
CA VAL A 236 -17.23 -13.30 2.30
C VAL A 236 -18.32 -12.37 1.79
N GLU A 237 -18.90 -11.56 2.68
CA GLU A 237 -19.88 -10.54 2.38
C GLU A 237 -19.23 -9.17 2.52
N VAL A 238 -19.16 -8.42 1.43
CA VAL A 238 -18.57 -7.09 1.38
C VAL A 238 -19.68 -6.05 1.32
N SER A 239 -19.75 -5.16 2.31
CA SER A 239 -20.66 -4.02 2.34
C SER A 239 -19.95 -2.74 1.92
N VAL A 240 -20.52 -1.98 1.00
CA VAL A 240 -20.00 -0.67 0.58
C VAL A 240 -20.60 0.40 1.49
N ILE A 241 -19.74 1.00 2.33
CA ILE A 241 -20.14 1.99 3.35
C ILE A 241 -19.21 3.21 3.23
N PRO A 242 -19.57 4.21 2.40
CA PRO A 242 -18.69 5.35 2.11
C PRO A 242 -18.42 6.27 3.31
N ASP A 243 -19.39 6.41 4.20
CA ASP A 243 -19.22 7.24 5.41
C ASP A 243 -18.42 6.49 6.47
N SER A 244 -17.28 7.07 6.89
CA SER A 244 -16.36 6.42 7.84
C SER A 244 -16.95 6.25 9.24
N GLN A 245 -17.89 7.12 9.66
CA GLN A 245 -18.56 7.00 10.96
C GLN A 245 -19.65 5.91 10.94
N ALA A 246 -20.35 5.77 9.81
CA ALA A 246 -21.26 4.64 9.59
C ALA A 246 -20.50 3.31 9.54
N LEU A 247 -19.32 3.28 8.90
CA LEU A 247 -18.45 2.12 8.84
C LEU A 247 -17.94 1.74 10.24
N LEU A 248 -17.48 2.71 11.03
CA LEU A 248 -17.08 2.52 12.43
C LEU A 248 -18.24 1.96 13.27
N SER A 249 -19.45 2.52 13.10
CA SER A 249 -20.65 2.07 13.80
C SER A 249 -21.03 0.63 13.42
N SER A 250 -20.91 0.28 12.14
CA SER A 250 -21.15 -1.08 11.62
C SER A 250 -20.17 -2.11 12.19
N LEU A 251 -18.89 -1.73 12.37
CA LEU A 251 -17.90 -2.59 13.02
C LEU A 251 -18.21 -2.77 14.52
N LYS A 252 -18.51 -1.68 15.23
CA LYS A 252 -18.85 -1.71 16.68
C LYS A 252 -20.12 -2.51 16.97
N SER A 253 -21.10 -2.47 16.08
CA SER A 253 -22.35 -3.24 16.22
C SER A 253 -22.24 -4.70 15.78
N GLY A 254 -21.11 -5.10 15.15
CA GLY A 254 -20.90 -6.43 14.61
C GLY A 254 -21.62 -6.70 13.28
N GLN A 255 -22.15 -5.65 12.61
CA GLN A 255 -22.68 -5.77 11.24
C GLN A 255 -21.59 -6.14 10.23
N VAL A 256 -20.38 -5.59 10.44
CA VAL A 256 -19.16 -6.05 9.78
C VAL A 256 -18.14 -6.48 10.83
N ALA A 257 -17.22 -7.36 10.47
CA ALA A 257 -16.16 -7.85 11.34
C ALA A 257 -14.77 -7.32 10.94
N VAL A 258 -14.65 -6.73 9.74
CA VAL A 258 -13.44 -6.05 9.25
C VAL A 258 -13.87 -4.75 8.59
N ALA A 259 -13.14 -3.68 8.83
CA ALA A 259 -13.37 -2.35 8.25
C ALA A 259 -12.04 -1.73 7.78
N GLY A 260 -11.93 -1.51 6.47
CA GLY A 260 -10.84 -0.72 5.87
C GLY A 260 -11.31 0.70 5.59
N GLY A 261 -10.41 1.70 5.73
CA GLY A 261 -10.73 3.10 5.43
C GLY A 261 -11.31 3.91 6.59
N LEU A 262 -11.15 3.44 7.82
CA LEU A 262 -11.36 4.25 9.04
C LEU A 262 -10.25 5.29 9.19
N ASN A 263 -10.52 6.37 9.92
CA ASN A 263 -9.45 7.30 10.27
C ASN A 263 -8.50 6.68 11.34
N TYR A 264 -7.28 7.19 11.41
CA TYR A 264 -6.23 6.61 12.27
C TYR A 264 -6.57 6.68 13.77
N ARG A 265 -7.26 7.73 14.22
CA ARG A 265 -7.71 7.87 15.61
C ARG A 265 -8.72 6.78 15.99
N ASP A 266 -9.70 6.52 15.12
CA ASP A 266 -10.72 5.52 15.38
C ASP A 266 -10.13 4.11 15.35
N THR A 267 -9.17 3.84 14.43
CA THR A 267 -8.44 2.57 14.37
C THR A 267 -7.58 2.35 15.61
N GLU A 268 -6.84 3.37 16.08
CA GLU A 268 -6.07 3.35 17.32
C GLU A 268 -6.98 3.03 18.52
N THR A 269 -8.10 3.77 18.66
CA THR A 269 -9.07 3.57 19.73
C THR A 269 -9.66 2.15 19.72
N LEU A 270 -9.94 1.60 18.55
CA LEU A 270 -10.43 0.22 18.43
C LEU A 270 -9.35 -0.79 18.83
N GLY A 271 -8.08 -0.56 18.47
CA GLY A 271 -6.98 -1.42 18.89
C GLY A 271 -6.80 -1.50 20.40
N GLU A 272 -7.21 -0.47 21.14
CA GLU A 272 -7.22 -0.42 22.61
C GLU A 272 -8.54 -0.93 23.22
N THR A 273 -9.56 -1.20 22.40
CA THR A 273 -10.89 -1.62 22.86
C THR A 273 -10.99 -3.15 22.83
N ALA A 274 -11.37 -3.74 23.96
CA ALA A 274 -11.57 -5.18 24.06
C ALA A 274 -12.54 -5.71 22.99
N GLY A 275 -12.17 -6.80 22.34
CA GLY A 275 -12.95 -7.44 21.27
C GLY A 275 -12.61 -6.94 19.86
N PHE A 276 -11.71 -5.96 19.73
CA PHE A 276 -11.22 -5.46 18.45
C PHE A 276 -9.70 -5.52 18.35
N GLN A 277 -9.19 -5.37 17.14
CA GLN A 277 -7.76 -5.24 16.83
C GLN A 277 -7.56 -4.20 15.72
N ALA A 278 -6.47 -3.44 15.80
CA ALA A 278 -5.95 -2.63 14.71
C ALA A 278 -4.88 -3.44 13.98
N VAL A 279 -4.97 -3.50 12.66
CA VAL A 279 -4.00 -4.19 11.80
C VAL A 279 -3.29 -3.17 10.93
N SER A 280 -2.00 -3.01 11.14
CA SER A 280 -1.14 -2.18 10.28
C SER A 280 -0.65 -3.01 9.10
N LEU A 281 -0.87 -2.52 7.89
CA LEU A 281 -0.52 -3.21 6.65
C LEU A 281 0.95 -2.90 6.30
N GLU A 282 1.89 -3.52 7.01
CA GLU A 282 3.32 -3.37 6.75
C GLU A 282 3.66 -3.83 5.33
N GLY A 283 4.54 -3.09 4.64
CA GLY A 283 4.88 -3.33 3.24
C GLY A 283 3.84 -2.83 2.22
N ALA A 284 2.71 -2.27 2.70
CA ALA A 284 1.68 -1.63 1.89
C ALA A 284 1.50 -0.15 2.31
N GLU A 285 2.64 0.54 2.42
CA GLU A 285 2.70 1.92 2.88
C GLU A 285 2.13 2.90 1.86
N LEU A 286 1.71 4.06 2.37
CA LEU A 286 1.32 5.22 1.59
C LEU A 286 2.35 6.33 1.78
N GLN A 287 2.69 7.01 0.70
CA GLN A 287 3.57 8.17 0.71
C GLN A 287 2.73 9.43 0.57
N VAL A 288 2.75 10.27 1.61
CA VAL A 288 1.99 11.53 1.65
C VAL A 288 2.88 12.67 1.18
N TYR A 289 2.37 13.50 0.27
CA TYR A 289 3.15 14.59 -0.31
C TYR A 289 2.32 15.83 -0.64
N VAL A 290 3.02 16.97 -0.77
CA VAL A 290 2.54 18.18 -1.43
C VAL A 290 3.09 18.21 -2.84
N GLY A 291 2.22 18.24 -3.84
CA GLY A 291 2.63 18.45 -5.23
C GLY A 291 2.55 19.92 -5.62
N ALA A 292 3.40 20.34 -6.58
CA ALA A 292 3.47 21.68 -7.09
C ALA A 292 3.39 21.69 -8.63
N ASN A 293 2.44 22.43 -9.19
CA ASN A 293 2.41 22.72 -10.62
C ASN A 293 3.52 23.74 -10.95
N VAL A 294 4.61 23.25 -11.56
CA VAL A 294 5.78 24.10 -11.84
C VAL A 294 5.57 25.08 -12.99
N THR A 295 4.44 25.00 -13.71
CA THR A 295 4.05 26.02 -14.71
C THR A 295 3.38 27.24 -14.09
N HIS A 296 2.97 27.16 -12.82
CA HIS A 296 2.46 28.30 -12.08
C HIS A 296 3.61 29.30 -11.84
N PRO A 297 3.47 30.60 -12.20
CA PRO A 297 4.58 31.56 -12.16
C PRO A 297 5.33 31.63 -10.83
N ALA A 298 4.62 31.56 -9.70
CA ALA A 298 5.25 31.59 -8.38
C ALA A 298 5.93 30.27 -8.01
N LEU A 299 5.55 29.14 -8.60
CA LEU A 299 6.09 27.81 -8.30
C LEU A 299 7.13 27.36 -9.34
N ALA A 300 7.34 28.11 -10.42
CA ALA A 300 8.35 27.83 -11.44
C ALA A 300 9.79 27.88 -10.87
N ASP A 301 10.06 28.83 -9.98
CA ASP A 301 11.35 28.93 -9.31
C ASP A 301 11.50 27.87 -8.20
N VAL A 302 12.53 27.06 -8.31
CA VAL A 302 12.81 26.00 -7.33
C VAL A 302 13.03 26.55 -5.91
N ARG A 303 13.50 27.80 -5.76
CA ARG A 303 13.72 28.42 -4.44
C ARG A 303 12.41 28.58 -3.67
N VAL A 304 11.30 28.86 -4.35
CA VAL A 304 9.97 28.88 -3.69
C VAL A 304 9.60 27.48 -3.23
N ARG A 305 9.83 26.45 -4.05
CA ARG A 305 9.57 25.05 -3.67
C ARG A 305 10.49 24.57 -2.54
N GLN A 306 11.76 25.04 -2.51
CA GLN A 306 12.67 24.81 -1.38
C GLN A 306 12.16 25.47 -0.09
N ALA A 307 11.66 26.70 -0.17
CA ALA A 307 11.05 27.36 0.98
C ALA A 307 9.83 26.56 1.51
N ILE A 308 8.98 26.05 0.62
CA ILE A 308 7.87 25.16 0.97
C ILE A 308 8.40 23.89 1.67
N ALA A 309 9.43 23.24 1.12
CA ALA A 309 10.00 22.01 1.68
C ALA A 309 10.58 22.19 3.09
N TYR A 310 11.23 23.35 3.37
CA TYR A 310 11.72 23.70 4.72
C TYR A 310 10.60 24.13 5.68
N ALA A 311 9.47 24.63 5.18
CA ALA A 311 8.36 25.09 6.02
C ALA A 311 7.54 23.93 6.61
N ILE A 312 7.37 22.83 5.86
CA ILE A 312 6.46 21.75 6.24
C ILE A 312 6.93 21.04 7.50
N ASP A 313 6.07 21.00 8.49
CA ASP A 313 6.21 20.27 9.75
C ASP A 313 5.75 18.81 9.58
N ARG A 314 6.67 17.98 9.09
CA ARG A 314 6.43 16.57 8.80
C ARG A 314 6.10 15.77 10.05
N ASP A 315 6.83 16.03 11.15
CA ASP A 315 6.62 15.34 12.43
C ASP A 315 5.21 15.61 12.97
N ARG A 316 4.74 16.87 12.83
CA ARG A 316 3.39 17.25 13.22
C ARG A 316 2.33 16.51 12.40
N VAL A 317 2.51 16.39 11.09
CA VAL A 317 1.59 15.64 10.23
C VAL A 317 1.54 14.18 10.66
N ILE A 318 2.70 13.53 10.85
CA ILE A 318 2.76 12.11 11.28
C ILE A 318 2.10 11.92 12.66
N SER A 319 2.37 12.79 13.62
CA SER A 319 1.85 12.64 14.99
C SER A 319 0.35 12.99 15.10
N GLU A 320 -0.10 14.10 14.51
CA GLU A 320 -1.47 14.59 14.70
C GLU A 320 -2.47 13.92 13.73
N VAL A 321 -2.09 13.72 12.45
CA VAL A 321 -3.00 13.15 11.46
C VAL A 321 -2.94 11.62 11.45
N PHE A 322 -1.73 11.06 11.43
CA PHE A 322 -1.50 9.62 11.30
C PHE A 322 -1.23 8.91 12.63
N ARG A 323 -1.35 9.62 13.75
CA ARG A 323 -1.24 9.06 15.11
C ARG A 323 0.08 8.30 15.36
N GLY A 324 1.17 8.74 14.73
CA GLY A 324 2.46 8.07 14.80
C GLY A 324 2.58 6.81 13.93
N SER A 325 1.57 6.48 13.12
CA SER A 325 1.61 5.34 12.21
C SER A 325 2.38 5.67 10.94
N GLY A 326 3.68 5.96 11.08
CA GLY A 326 4.56 6.33 9.99
C GLY A 326 5.78 7.11 10.46
N TYR A 327 6.50 7.66 9.52
CA TYR A 327 7.71 8.45 9.78
C TYR A 327 7.92 9.52 8.69
N PRO A 328 8.57 10.66 9.04
CA PRO A 328 8.83 11.74 8.09
C PRO A 328 9.88 11.32 7.05
N VAL A 329 9.71 11.82 5.82
CA VAL A 329 10.68 11.62 4.72
C VAL A 329 10.77 12.85 3.82
N ASN A 330 11.87 12.95 3.06
CA ASN A 330 12.03 13.92 1.97
C ASN A 330 11.99 13.26 0.58
N LEU A 331 12.04 11.94 0.54
CA LEU A 331 11.98 11.11 -0.66
C LEU A 331 10.86 10.06 -0.51
N PRO A 332 10.28 9.58 -1.59
CA PRO A 332 9.15 8.66 -1.53
C PRO A 332 9.49 7.24 -1.02
N TRP A 333 10.78 6.94 -0.84
CA TRP A 333 11.25 5.60 -0.59
C TRP A 333 11.00 5.15 0.86
N PRO A 334 10.22 4.06 1.11
CA PRO A 334 10.11 3.47 2.43
C PRO A 334 11.43 2.84 2.87
N LYS A 335 11.60 2.62 4.18
CA LYS A 335 12.83 2.03 4.75
C LYS A 335 13.20 0.66 4.17
N SER A 336 12.21 -0.09 3.68
CA SER A 336 12.39 -1.37 2.98
C SER A 336 12.89 -1.22 1.54
N SER A 337 12.82 -0.03 0.96
CA SER A 337 13.20 0.22 -0.44
C SER A 337 14.73 0.16 -0.65
N PRO A 338 15.21 -0.41 -1.78
CA PRO A 338 16.62 -0.35 -2.15
C PRO A 338 17.15 1.07 -2.41
N ALA A 339 16.24 2.06 -2.58
CA ALA A 339 16.59 3.47 -2.78
C ALA A 339 16.55 4.30 -1.48
N TYR A 340 16.19 3.69 -0.34
CA TYR A 340 16.17 4.43 0.93
C TYR A 340 17.56 4.95 1.30
N ASP A 341 17.64 6.24 1.64
CA ASP A 341 18.86 6.92 2.07
C ASP A 341 18.52 7.89 3.21
N GLU A 342 18.94 7.56 4.43
CA GLU A 342 18.60 8.33 5.61
C GLU A 342 19.16 9.76 5.56
N ALA A 343 20.38 9.95 5.04
CA ALA A 343 20.99 11.27 4.94
C ALA A 343 20.22 12.18 3.97
N ARG A 344 19.77 11.64 2.83
CA ARG A 344 18.93 12.37 1.87
C ARG A 344 17.54 12.68 2.44
N ASN A 345 17.00 11.84 3.30
CA ASN A 345 15.70 12.07 3.96
C ASN A 345 15.73 13.16 5.05
N THR A 346 16.90 13.70 5.40
CA THR A 346 17.06 14.84 6.32
C THR A 346 17.44 16.15 5.62
N THR A 347 17.45 16.18 4.29
CA THR A 347 17.86 17.35 3.49
C THR A 347 16.99 18.58 3.78
N PHE A 348 15.68 18.39 3.93
CA PHE A 348 14.72 19.47 4.20
C PHE A 348 14.07 19.30 5.58
N THR A 349 14.89 19.30 6.63
CA THR A 349 14.40 19.38 8.01
C THR A 349 13.72 20.73 8.22
N ARG A 350 12.59 20.75 8.95
CA ARG A 350 11.80 21.97 9.18
C ARG A 350 12.67 23.12 9.72
N ASP A 351 12.65 24.23 9.00
CA ASP A 351 13.33 25.48 9.37
C ASP A 351 12.60 26.68 8.73
N ALA A 352 11.64 27.23 9.47
CA ALA A 352 10.83 28.35 9.00
C ALA A 352 11.67 29.63 8.81
N THR A 353 12.78 29.80 9.53
CA THR A 353 13.69 30.95 9.37
C THR A 353 14.44 30.86 8.05
N LYS A 354 15.01 29.70 7.76
CA LYS A 354 15.68 29.41 6.49
C LYS A 354 14.69 29.52 5.32
N ALA A 355 13.47 28.98 5.49
CA ALA A 355 12.42 29.06 4.47
C ALA A 355 12.08 30.51 4.12
N ARG A 356 11.87 31.39 5.12
CA ARG A 356 11.66 32.83 4.90
C ARG A 356 12.85 33.51 4.19
N ALA A 357 14.07 33.17 4.59
CA ALA A 357 15.27 33.74 3.96
C ALA A 357 15.38 33.33 2.49
N ILE A 358 15.13 32.08 2.15
CA ILE A 358 15.13 31.59 0.77
C ILE A 358 14.03 32.27 -0.04
N LEU A 359 12.82 32.37 0.50
CA LEU A 359 11.68 33.02 -0.17
C LEU A 359 11.97 34.48 -0.44
N ALA A 360 12.46 35.23 0.55
CA ALA A 360 12.87 36.64 0.38
C ALA A 360 14.00 36.79 -0.66
N GLY A 361 15.00 35.91 -0.62
CA GLY A 361 16.12 35.89 -1.59
C GLY A 361 15.69 35.52 -3.01
N SER A 362 14.51 34.90 -3.19
CA SER A 362 13.97 34.64 -4.53
C SER A 362 13.49 35.90 -5.24
N GLY A 363 13.06 36.90 -4.48
CA GLY A 363 12.45 38.13 -5.02
C GLY A 363 11.05 37.91 -5.60
N ILE A 364 10.46 36.72 -5.43
CA ILE A 364 9.15 36.38 -6.01
C ILE A 364 8.05 36.72 -5.00
N ALA A 365 7.11 37.55 -5.43
CA ALA A 365 5.88 37.78 -4.69
C ALA A 365 4.92 36.59 -4.94
N VAL A 366 4.70 35.77 -3.94
CA VAL A 366 3.80 34.63 -4.05
C VAL A 366 2.36 35.08 -3.78
N PRO A 367 1.43 34.93 -4.75
CA PRO A 367 0.02 35.24 -4.54
C PRO A 367 -0.61 34.18 -3.63
N THR A 368 -1.89 34.36 -3.26
CA THR A 368 -2.64 33.29 -2.62
C THR A 368 -2.71 32.08 -3.55
N LEU A 369 -2.22 30.94 -3.08
CA LEU A 369 -2.18 29.69 -3.82
C LEU A 369 -3.34 28.78 -3.40
N PRO A 370 -4.13 28.22 -4.34
CA PRO A 370 -5.03 27.13 -4.00
C PRO A 370 -4.22 25.88 -3.59
N LEU A 371 -4.64 25.25 -2.50
CA LEU A 371 -4.16 23.93 -2.06
C LEU A 371 -5.30 22.92 -2.23
N THR A 372 -5.26 22.24 -3.36
CA THR A 372 -6.32 21.31 -3.78
C THR A 372 -6.14 19.95 -3.08
N TYR A 373 -7.23 19.37 -2.60
CA TYR A 373 -7.23 18.03 -2.04
C TYR A 373 -8.59 17.35 -2.23
N GLN A 374 -8.62 16.02 -2.10
CA GLN A 374 -9.85 15.26 -2.19
C GLN A 374 -10.69 15.46 -0.93
N ALA A 375 -11.92 15.95 -1.08
CA ALA A 375 -12.90 16.09 -0.01
C ALA A 375 -13.40 14.74 0.50
N GLY A 376 -13.93 14.73 1.72
CA GLY A 376 -14.54 13.55 2.32
C GLY A 376 -13.58 12.58 2.99
N ASN A 377 -12.28 12.78 2.86
CA ASN A 377 -11.28 12.02 3.58
C ASN A 377 -10.58 12.89 4.63
N PRO A 378 -10.77 12.61 5.94
CA PRO A 378 -10.31 13.49 7.01
C PRO A 378 -8.79 13.67 7.07
N PHE A 379 -7.99 12.71 6.62
CA PHE A 379 -6.55 12.87 6.66
C PHE A 379 -6.01 13.81 5.56
N TYR A 380 -6.65 13.93 4.40
CA TYR A 380 -6.28 14.94 3.41
C TYR A 380 -6.54 16.35 3.90
N GLU A 381 -7.74 16.57 4.47
CA GLU A 381 -8.12 17.88 5.02
C GLU A 381 -7.20 18.29 6.18
N ALA A 382 -6.98 17.41 7.15
CA ALA A 382 -6.11 17.70 8.29
C ALA A 382 -4.66 17.96 7.85
N THR A 383 -4.14 17.21 6.88
CA THR A 383 -2.81 17.45 6.31
C THR A 383 -2.77 18.81 5.60
N ALA A 384 -3.78 19.13 4.79
CA ALA A 384 -3.87 20.41 4.07
C ALA A 384 -3.93 21.62 5.03
N GLN A 385 -4.66 21.49 6.16
CA GLN A 385 -4.73 22.53 7.19
C GLN A 385 -3.35 22.76 7.86
N ILE A 386 -2.60 21.70 8.17
CA ILE A 386 -1.24 21.83 8.72
C ILE A 386 -0.31 22.48 7.70
N VAL A 387 -0.36 22.05 6.43
CA VAL A 387 0.43 22.66 5.34
C VAL A 387 0.08 24.13 5.17
N GLN A 388 -1.21 24.48 5.15
CA GLN A 388 -1.66 25.89 5.08
C GLN A 388 -1.06 26.72 6.20
N ALA A 389 -1.14 26.24 7.46
CA ALA A 389 -0.58 26.94 8.61
C ALA A 389 0.94 27.13 8.51
N ASN A 390 1.66 26.09 8.07
CA ASN A 390 3.11 26.14 7.88
C ASN A 390 3.52 27.13 6.78
N LEU A 391 2.79 27.18 5.67
CA LEU A 391 3.05 28.10 4.58
C LEU A 391 2.72 29.55 4.95
N ALA A 392 1.65 29.76 5.71
CA ALA A 392 1.31 31.09 6.26
C ALA A 392 2.42 31.64 7.18
N GLU A 393 3.06 30.77 8.00
CA GLU A 393 4.18 31.14 8.86
C GLU A 393 5.37 31.73 8.08
N ILE A 394 5.59 31.30 6.86
CA ILE A 394 6.68 31.81 6.01
C ILE A 394 6.24 32.91 5.03
N GLY A 395 4.98 33.35 5.09
CA GLY A 395 4.43 34.41 4.25
C GLY A 395 3.90 33.95 2.88
N ILE A 396 3.64 32.67 2.69
CA ILE A 396 2.93 32.13 1.53
C ILE A 396 1.45 31.94 1.91
N PRO A 397 0.55 32.80 1.39
CA PRO A 397 -0.89 32.66 1.65
C PRO A 397 -1.46 31.49 0.84
N VAL A 398 -2.26 30.63 1.50
CA VAL A 398 -2.86 29.44 0.89
C VAL A 398 -4.35 29.39 1.18
N GLU A 399 -5.16 29.09 0.17
CA GLU A 399 -6.59 28.83 0.26
C GLU A 399 -6.85 27.32 0.08
N LEU A 400 -7.63 26.73 0.99
CA LEU A 400 -8.01 25.32 0.91
C LEU A 400 -9.06 25.12 -0.19
N ASP A 401 -8.81 24.19 -1.11
CA ASP A 401 -9.64 23.89 -2.28
C ASP A 401 -10.08 22.41 -2.27
N PRO A 402 -11.11 22.02 -1.48
CA PRO A 402 -11.64 20.67 -1.45
C PRO A 402 -12.39 20.33 -2.73
N GLN A 403 -11.99 19.24 -3.41
CA GLN A 403 -12.60 18.74 -4.64
C GLN A 403 -13.26 17.38 -4.43
N GLU A 404 -14.37 17.12 -5.12
CA GLU A 404 -14.97 15.80 -5.16
C GLU A 404 -13.96 14.78 -5.72
N GLY A 405 -13.99 13.53 -5.22
CA GLY A 405 -12.95 12.53 -5.47
C GLY A 405 -12.67 12.25 -6.95
N ALA A 406 -13.71 12.04 -7.77
CA ALA A 406 -13.52 11.77 -9.20
C ALA A 406 -12.95 13.00 -9.95
N THR A 407 -13.39 14.21 -9.57
CA THR A 407 -12.87 15.48 -10.10
C THR A 407 -11.42 15.66 -9.75
N PHE A 408 -11.04 15.43 -8.49
CA PHE A 408 -9.65 15.52 -8.04
C PHE A 408 -8.73 14.54 -8.79
N ILE A 409 -9.11 13.26 -8.88
CA ILE A 409 -8.31 12.24 -9.58
C ILE A 409 -8.17 12.57 -11.06
N LYS A 410 -9.24 13.03 -11.71
CA LYS A 410 -9.19 13.48 -13.12
C LYS A 410 -8.22 14.65 -13.29
N ALA A 411 -8.26 15.64 -12.39
CA ALA A 411 -7.37 16.78 -12.42
C ALA A 411 -5.91 16.39 -12.17
N LEU A 412 -5.67 15.50 -11.20
CA LEU A 412 -4.34 14.97 -10.88
C LEU A 412 -3.72 14.23 -12.07
N ILE A 413 -4.44 13.29 -12.68
CA ILE A 413 -3.97 12.53 -13.84
C ILE A 413 -3.78 13.44 -15.06
N GLY A 414 -4.70 14.39 -15.26
CA GLY A 414 -4.66 15.35 -16.37
C GLY A 414 -3.62 16.45 -16.22
N GLY A 415 -3.01 16.62 -15.03
CA GLY A 415 -2.10 17.71 -14.73
C GLY A 415 -2.80 19.08 -14.71
N THR A 416 -4.10 19.13 -14.38
CA THR A 416 -4.87 20.39 -14.45
C THR A 416 -5.07 21.07 -13.09
N ILE A 417 -4.41 20.59 -12.03
CA ILE A 417 -4.41 21.26 -10.73
C ILE A 417 -3.64 22.57 -10.84
N PRO A 418 -4.23 23.71 -10.40
CA PRO A 418 -3.69 25.03 -10.78
C PRO A 418 -2.39 25.40 -10.05
N ALA A 419 -2.17 24.93 -8.81
CA ALA A 419 -0.99 25.30 -8.03
C ALA A 419 -0.47 24.17 -7.14
N LEU A 420 -0.94 24.07 -5.90
CA LEU A 420 -0.52 23.07 -4.94
C LEU A 420 -1.63 22.03 -4.74
N TRP A 421 -1.22 20.81 -4.36
CA TRP A 421 -2.17 19.80 -3.90
C TRP A 421 -1.58 18.91 -2.81
N VAL A 422 -2.44 18.32 -2.00
CA VAL A 422 -2.10 17.27 -1.03
C VAL A 422 -2.77 15.98 -1.42
N THR A 423 -2.00 14.90 -1.50
CA THR A 423 -2.51 13.55 -1.72
C THR A 423 -1.48 12.51 -1.28
N PHE A 424 -1.74 11.24 -1.57
CA PHE A 424 -0.78 10.15 -1.39
C PHE A 424 -0.59 9.36 -2.68
N HIS A 425 0.43 8.50 -2.68
CA HIS A 425 0.61 7.43 -3.64
C HIS A 425 1.00 6.13 -2.92
N SER A 426 0.98 4.99 -3.62
CA SER A 426 1.17 3.66 -3.03
C SER A 426 1.99 2.72 -3.91
N TRP A 427 2.99 3.27 -4.63
CA TRP A 427 3.83 2.49 -5.55
C TRP A 427 5.32 2.49 -5.18
N ALA A 428 5.72 3.21 -4.14
CA ALA A 428 7.11 3.32 -3.73
C ALA A 428 7.61 2.09 -2.93
N GLN A 429 6.71 1.20 -2.50
CA GLN A 429 7.01 -0.08 -1.87
C GLN A 429 7.49 -1.17 -2.84
N TYR A 430 7.43 -0.89 -4.14
CA TYR A 430 8.00 -1.68 -5.23
C TYR A 430 9.44 -1.25 -5.56
N VAL A 431 10.03 -1.79 -6.62
CA VAL A 431 11.32 -1.25 -7.09
C VAL A 431 11.15 0.22 -7.50
N PRO A 432 12.10 1.10 -7.15
CA PRO A 432 11.97 2.54 -7.37
C PRO A 432 11.67 2.96 -8.82
N SER A 433 12.17 2.21 -9.81
CA SER A 433 11.85 2.48 -11.21
C SER A 433 10.37 2.36 -11.56
N THR A 434 9.61 1.52 -10.83
CA THR A 434 8.15 1.44 -11.00
C THR A 434 7.48 2.77 -10.73
N LEU A 435 7.89 3.48 -9.68
CA LEU A 435 7.35 4.80 -9.36
C LEU A 435 7.65 5.81 -10.46
N THR A 436 8.91 5.91 -10.88
CA THR A 436 9.37 6.96 -11.81
C THR A 436 8.98 6.74 -13.27
N ILE A 437 8.64 5.51 -13.64
CA ILE A 437 8.17 5.17 -15.00
C ILE A 437 6.65 5.10 -15.11
N SER A 438 5.95 4.79 -14.00
CA SER A 438 4.53 4.42 -14.05
C SER A 438 3.61 5.37 -13.28
N ALA A 439 4.01 5.88 -12.12
CA ALA A 439 3.13 6.68 -11.27
C ALA A 439 2.95 8.10 -11.82
N TYR A 440 1.72 8.53 -12.04
CA TYR A 440 1.41 9.84 -12.64
C TYR A 440 2.10 11.03 -11.98
N PRO A 441 2.22 11.13 -10.65
CA PRO A 441 2.93 12.26 -10.04
C PRO A 441 4.44 12.24 -10.33
N PHE A 442 5.05 11.05 -10.40
CA PHE A 442 6.50 10.85 -10.48
C PHE A 442 7.01 10.50 -11.87
N ASN A 443 6.12 10.25 -12.83
CA ASN A 443 6.54 9.80 -14.16
C ASN A 443 7.50 10.81 -14.80
N ALA A 444 8.70 10.33 -15.15
CA ALA A 444 9.76 11.20 -15.62
C ALA A 444 9.47 11.83 -16.99
N LEU A 445 8.65 11.17 -17.84
CA LEU A 445 8.29 11.67 -19.16
C LEU A 445 7.08 12.62 -19.11
N LYS A 446 6.11 12.35 -18.20
CA LYS A 446 4.90 13.16 -18.09
C LYS A 446 4.33 13.00 -16.69
N ASN A 447 4.44 14.03 -15.86
CA ASN A 447 3.94 14.06 -14.50
C ASN A 447 2.87 15.14 -14.30
N SER A 448 2.15 15.02 -13.19
CA SER A 448 1.07 15.94 -12.82
C SER A 448 1.55 17.36 -12.52
N SER A 449 2.83 17.52 -12.21
CA SER A 449 3.48 18.81 -11.91
C SER A 449 3.94 19.58 -13.15
N HIS A 450 3.89 18.99 -14.34
CA HIS A 450 4.52 19.48 -15.57
C HIS A 450 6.04 19.73 -15.42
N TYR A 451 6.68 18.98 -14.54
CA TYR A 451 8.12 19.07 -14.37
C TYR A 451 8.84 18.34 -15.51
N GLU A 452 9.55 19.10 -16.31
CA GLU A 452 10.34 18.61 -17.43
C GLU A 452 11.82 18.74 -17.11
N SER A 453 12.56 17.63 -17.07
CA SER A 453 14.00 17.58 -16.83
C SER A 453 14.63 16.44 -17.62
N PRO A 454 15.46 16.70 -18.63
CA PRO A 454 16.21 15.66 -19.32
C PRO A 454 17.05 14.80 -18.36
N ALA A 455 17.66 15.41 -17.34
CA ALA A 455 18.45 14.70 -16.35
C ALA A 455 17.60 13.72 -15.52
N TYR A 456 16.36 14.11 -15.18
CA TYR A 456 15.44 13.20 -14.49
C TYR A 456 14.98 12.06 -15.40
N VAL A 457 14.68 12.34 -16.67
CA VAL A 457 14.32 11.32 -17.67
C VAL A 457 15.46 10.31 -17.85
N ASP A 458 16.70 10.80 -17.98
CA ASP A 458 17.88 9.95 -18.15
C ASP A 458 18.14 9.09 -16.89
N ALA A 459 18.06 9.68 -15.69
CA ALA A 459 18.24 8.96 -14.43
C ALA A 459 17.17 7.88 -14.24
N ALA A 460 15.89 8.20 -14.46
CA ALA A 460 14.77 7.26 -14.35
C ALA A 460 14.90 6.13 -15.39
N GLY A 461 15.24 6.47 -16.64
CA GLY A 461 15.46 5.51 -17.71
C GLY A 461 16.64 4.57 -17.45
N ALA A 462 17.75 5.09 -16.91
CA ALA A 462 18.91 4.28 -16.53
C ALA A 462 18.58 3.34 -15.35
N ALA A 463 17.80 3.80 -14.38
CA ALA A 463 17.35 3.01 -13.25
C ALA A 463 16.36 1.89 -13.65
N TRP A 464 15.59 2.11 -14.70
CA TRP A 464 14.63 1.13 -15.21
C TRP A 464 15.28 0.01 -16.01
N ARG A 465 16.33 0.36 -16.81
CA ARG A 465 17.01 -0.57 -17.74
C ARG A 465 18.10 -1.42 -17.08
N VAL A 466 17.86 -1.85 -15.85
CA VAL A 466 18.72 -2.79 -15.12
C VAL A 466 18.11 -4.19 -15.15
N THR A 467 18.95 -5.21 -15.07
CA THR A 467 18.48 -6.61 -15.02
C THR A 467 17.89 -6.97 -13.67
N ASP A 468 18.48 -6.45 -12.58
CA ASP A 468 18.05 -6.64 -11.20
C ASP A 468 17.74 -5.29 -10.56
N GLY A 469 16.44 -5.00 -10.38
CA GLY A 469 15.95 -3.76 -9.78
C GLY A 469 16.26 -3.59 -8.28
N THR A 470 16.81 -4.62 -7.62
CA THR A 470 17.19 -4.59 -6.20
C THR A 470 18.70 -4.66 -5.99
N GLY A 471 19.46 -4.94 -7.04
CA GLY A 471 20.90 -5.14 -7.04
C GLY A 471 21.72 -3.87 -6.79
N ALA A 472 23.04 -4.06 -6.72
CA ALA A 472 23.97 -2.95 -6.43
C ALA A 472 23.94 -1.88 -7.55
N GLU A 473 23.90 -2.27 -8.82
CA GLU A 473 23.81 -1.34 -9.94
C GLU A 473 22.54 -0.49 -9.84
N ALA A 474 21.38 -1.11 -9.55
CA ALA A 474 20.12 -0.40 -9.38
C ALA A 474 20.19 0.63 -8.26
N LYS A 475 20.79 0.29 -7.11
CA LYS A 475 20.96 1.20 -5.98
C LYS A 475 21.77 2.45 -6.35
N ASP A 476 22.83 2.32 -7.15
CA ASP A 476 23.59 3.46 -7.63
C ASP A 476 22.77 4.35 -8.57
N ARG A 477 21.94 3.74 -9.44
CA ARG A 477 21.02 4.47 -10.33
C ARG A 477 19.93 5.20 -9.53
N TYR A 478 19.41 4.59 -8.46
CA TYR A 478 18.39 5.21 -7.60
C TYR A 478 18.91 6.43 -6.83
N ARG A 479 20.21 6.49 -6.51
CA ARG A 479 20.80 7.71 -5.93
C ARG A 479 20.67 8.89 -6.88
N ALA A 480 20.97 8.68 -8.18
CA ALA A 480 20.82 9.74 -9.19
C ALA A 480 19.35 10.18 -9.34
N VAL A 481 18.41 9.25 -9.30
CA VAL A 481 16.96 9.56 -9.28
C VAL A 481 16.59 10.39 -8.06
N SER A 482 17.06 9.99 -6.88
CA SER A 482 16.79 10.69 -5.60
C SER A 482 17.34 12.11 -5.60
N ASP A 483 18.54 12.31 -6.16
CA ASP A 483 19.13 13.66 -6.31
C ASP A 483 18.26 14.54 -7.21
N GLN A 484 17.74 14.01 -8.33
CA GLN A 484 16.84 14.75 -9.21
C GLN A 484 15.50 15.11 -8.55
N LEU A 485 14.95 14.23 -7.71
CA LEU A 485 13.74 14.52 -6.94
C LEU A 485 13.95 15.62 -5.91
N LEU A 486 15.09 15.61 -5.19
CA LEU A 486 15.46 16.64 -4.22
C LEU A 486 15.81 17.98 -4.87
N ASP A 487 16.45 17.95 -6.03
CA ASP A 487 16.79 19.17 -6.78
C ASP A 487 15.55 19.82 -7.43
N GLY A 488 14.67 18.98 -7.97
CA GLY A 488 13.45 19.45 -8.66
C GLY A 488 12.36 19.92 -7.73
N LEU A 489 12.15 19.25 -6.59
CA LEU A 489 11.10 19.53 -5.59
C LEU A 489 9.71 19.82 -6.21
N PHE A 490 9.39 19.16 -7.29
CA PHE A 490 8.04 19.26 -7.89
C PHE A 490 7.01 18.46 -7.06
N LEU A 491 7.50 17.56 -6.24
CA LEU A 491 6.79 16.87 -5.16
C LEU A 491 7.62 17.04 -3.88
N VAL A 492 6.97 17.49 -2.82
CA VAL A 492 7.54 17.66 -1.49
C VAL A 492 6.97 16.55 -0.60
N GLU A 493 7.74 15.52 -0.40
CA GLU A 493 7.33 14.39 0.44
C GLU A 493 7.17 14.81 1.91
N ILE A 494 6.13 14.32 2.56
CA ILE A 494 5.82 14.56 3.96
C ILE A 494 6.20 13.35 4.79
N GLY A 495 5.71 12.17 4.44
CA GLY A 495 5.94 10.96 5.21
C GLY A 495 5.50 9.68 4.53
N VAL A 496 6.10 8.60 4.97
CA VAL A 496 5.65 7.24 4.71
C VAL A 496 4.76 6.83 5.87
N VAL A 497 3.51 6.46 5.57
CA VAL A 497 2.52 6.07 6.58
C VAL A 497 2.03 4.65 6.33
N LEU A 498 1.77 3.91 7.40
CA LEU A 498 1.23 2.56 7.34
C LEU A 498 -0.27 2.62 7.06
N ASN A 499 -0.72 1.95 6.01
CA ASN A 499 -2.14 1.73 5.82
C ASN A 499 -2.69 0.83 6.93
N GLN A 500 -3.95 0.98 7.31
CA GLN A 500 -4.53 0.29 8.45
C GLN A 500 -5.95 -0.20 8.17
N LEU A 501 -6.34 -1.26 8.86
CA LEU A 501 -7.72 -1.68 9.01
C LEU A 501 -8.01 -2.01 10.48
N ALA A 502 -9.28 -2.03 10.84
CA ALA A 502 -9.73 -2.53 12.12
C ALA A 502 -10.55 -3.80 11.93
N ALA A 503 -10.41 -4.74 12.85
CA ALA A 503 -11.14 -6.00 12.81
C ALA A 503 -11.63 -6.41 14.19
N ALA A 504 -12.70 -7.20 14.23
CA ALA A 504 -13.11 -7.92 15.45
C ALA A 504 -12.00 -8.93 15.81
N GLN A 505 -11.70 -9.08 17.09
CA GLN A 505 -10.61 -9.93 17.58
C GLN A 505 -10.76 -11.41 17.16
N ARG A 506 -12.00 -11.87 16.94
CA ARG A 506 -12.26 -13.22 16.43
C ARG A 506 -11.82 -13.47 14.98
N VAL A 507 -11.51 -12.42 14.21
CA VAL A 507 -11.01 -12.56 12.83
C VAL A 507 -9.50 -12.73 12.89
N GLN A 508 -9.02 -13.89 12.48
CA GLN A 508 -7.61 -14.26 12.53
C GLN A 508 -7.09 -14.57 11.12
N GLY A 509 -5.77 -14.43 10.90
CA GLY A 509 -5.13 -14.79 9.63
C GLY A 509 -5.48 -13.83 8.47
N ILE A 510 -5.72 -12.55 8.77
CA ILE A 510 -5.86 -11.52 7.72
C ILE A 510 -4.49 -11.32 7.08
N ASP A 511 -4.44 -11.40 5.76
CA ASP A 511 -3.24 -11.16 4.95
C ASP A 511 -3.49 -10.06 3.91
N TRP A 512 -2.44 -9.51 3.31
CA TRP A 512 -2.54 -8.42 2.32
C TRP A 512 -1.39 -8.45 1.32
N THR A 513 -1.56 -7.76 0.21
CA THR A 513 -0.50 -7.54 -0.78
C THR A 513 0.17 -6.18 -0.57
N LYS A 514 1.29 -5.94 -1.24
CA LYS A 514 1.95 -4.61 -1.27
C LYS A 514 1.04 -3.50 -1.81
N ARG A 515 -0.07 -3.83 -2.49
CA ARG A 515 -1.08 -2.88 -2.98
C ARG A 515 -2.28 -2.72 -2.06
N SER A 516 -2.16 -3.18 -0.81
CA SER A 516 -3.26 -3.17 0.18
C SER A 516 -4.49 -3.99 -0.24
N GLU A 517 -4.35 -4.95 -1.13
CA GLU A 517 -5.39 -5.94 -1.39
C GLU A 517 -5.48 -6.85 -0.17
N ILE A 518 -6.63 -6.88 0.48
CA ILE A 518 -6.84 -7.78 1.61
C ILE A 518 -7.16 -9.17 1.07
N VAL A 519 -6.40 -10.15 1.53
CA VAL A 519 -6.47 -11.54 1.10
C VAL A 519 -6.96 -12.39 2.26
N TYR A 520 -8.09 -13.05 2.07
CA TYR A 520 -8.72 -13.86 3.12
C TYR A 520 -8.49 -15.37 2.94
N THR A 521 -7.47 -15.77 2.19
CA THR A 521 -7.15 -17.20 1.94
C THR A 521 -6.89 -17.97 3.23
N ASP A 522 -6.14 -17.37 4.16
CA ASP A 522 -5.77 -17.94 5.45
C ASP A 522 -6.62 -17.43 6.62
N THR A 523 -7.64 -16.62 6.33
CA THR A 523 -8.51 -16.03 7.36
C THR A 523 -9.53 -17.04 7.88
N TYR A 524 -9.71 -17.05 9.19
CA TYR A 524 -10.72 -17.87 9.89
C TYR A 524 -11.37 -17.10 11.05
N LEU A 525 -12.48 -17.60 11.53
CA LEU A 525 -13.22 -17.05 12.67
C LEU A 525 -12.97 -17.92 13.90
N ALA A 526 -12.26 -17.35 14.92
CA ALA A 526 -11.94 -18.00 16.19
C ALA A 526 -13.07 -17.83 17.23
#